data_b7cac860750bd47453b863e15a34f595
#
_entry.id   b7cac860750bd47453b863e15a34f595
#
_cell.length_a   1.000
_cell.length_b   1.000
_cell.length_c   1.000
_cell.angle_alpha   90.00
_cell.angle_beta   90.00
_cell.angle_gamma   90.00
#
_symmetry.space_group_name_H-M   'P 1'
#
loop_
_entity.id
_entity.type
_entity.pdbx_description
1 polymer ?
#
loop_
_entity_poly.entity_id
_entity_poly.type
_entity_poly.pdbx_seq_one_letter_code
_entity_poly.pdbx_strand_id
1 'polypeptide(L)'
;MSQKRILITGAAGFLGSHLCDRFIKEGYYVIAMDNLITGDLMNIEHLRSNPNFEFIHHDVTKYIDIDGSLDYILHFASPASPIDYLKIPIQTLKVGALGTHNCLGLAKAKGARILVASTSEVYGDPLVHPQTEEYWGNVNPVGPRGVY
;
A
#
# COMPACT_ATOMS: atom_id res chain seq x y z
N MET A 1 -4.91 -27.94 2.40
CA MET A 1 -5.15 -26.67 1.66
C MET A 1 -3.79 -26.07 1.38
N SER A 2 -3.56 -25.52 0.17
CA SER A 2 -2.31 -24.82 -0.13
C SER A 2 -2.18 -23.56 0.75
N GLN A 3 -0.97 -23.21 1.15
CA GLN A 3 -0.70 -21.99 1.87
C GLN A 3 -1.11 -20.78 1.04
N LYS A 4 -1.85 -19.84 1.63
CA LYS A 4 -2.26 -18.61 0.97
C LYS A 4 -1.10 -17.64 0.86
N ARG A 5 -1.03 -16.93 -0.28
CA ARG A 5 0.00 -15.94 -0.56
C ARG A 5 -0.59 -14.53 -0.62
N ILE A 6 0.09 -13.58 0.02
CA ILE A 6 -0.34 -12.20 0.12
C ILE A 6 0.78 -11.24 -0.24
N LEU A 7 0.51 -10.29 -1.12
CA LEU A 7 1.41 -9.17 -1.41
C LEU A 7 1.00 -7.97 -0.54
N ILE A 8 1.96 -7.40 0.17
CA ILE A 8 1.78 -6.16 0.94
C ILE A 8 2.73 -5.11 0.36
N THR A 9 2.20 -4.06 -0.25
CA THR A 9 3.00 -2.93 -0.73
C THR A 9 3.07 -1.84 0.33
N GLY A 10 4.17 -1.08 0.38
CA GLY A 10 4.45 -0.20 1.51
C GLY A 10 4.83 -0.98 2.77
N ALA A 11 5.40 -2.17 2.57
CA ALA A 11 5.63 -3.17 3.63
C ALA A 11 6.67 -2.74 4.66
N ALA A 12 7.62 -1.88 4.30
CA ALA A 12 8.64 -1.35 5.21
C ALA A 12 8.18 -0.08 5.95
N GLY A 13 6.94 0.39 5.70
CA GLY A 13 6.29 1.48 6.44
C GLY A 13 5.68 1.01 7.76
N PHE A 14 5.10 1.96 8.52
CA PHE A 14 4.49 1.67 9.83
C PHE A 14 3.38 0.62 9.75
N LEU A 15 2.32 0.88 8.98
CA LEU A 15 1.20 -0.07 8.87
C LEU A 15 1.62 -1.36 8.15
N GLY A 16 2.42 -1.24 7.08
CA GLY A 16 2.86 -2.38 6.28
C GLY A 16 3.64 -3.41 7.09
N SER A 17 4.57 -2.97 7.95
CA SER A 17 5.37 -3.86 8.79
C SER A 17 4.52 -4.65 9.79
N HIS A 18 3.55 -3.99 10.44
CA HIS A 18 2.61 -4.66 11.35
C HIS A 18 1.70 -5.64 10.62
N LEU A 19 1.30 -5.34 9.38
CA LEU A 19 0.55 -6.28 8.55
C LEU A 19 1.39 -7.49 8.16
N CYS A 20 2.68 -7.32 7.85
CA CYS A 20 3.60 -8.43 7.60
C CYS A 20 3.64 -9.37 8.82
N ASP A 21 3.86 -8.84 10.03
CA ASP A 21 3.84 -9.62 11.27
C ASP A 21 2.55 -10.38 11.45
N ARG A 22 1.44 -9.70 11.24
CA ARG A 22 0.11 -10.27 11.43
C ARG A 22 -0.15 -11.44 10.49
N PHE A 23 0.11 -11.28 9.19
CA PHE A 23 -0.16 -12.33 8.21
C PHE A 23 0.82 -13.50 8.29
N ILE A 24 2.09 -13.26 8.66
CA ILE A 24 3.02 -14.35 9.01
C ILE A 24 2.47 -15.18 10.18
N LYS A 25 2.00 -14.52 11.24
CA LYS A 25 1.41 -15.18 12.40
C LYS A 25 0.16 -15.98 12.04
N GLU A 26 -0.60 -15.56 11.04
CA GLU A 26 -1.77 -16.27 10.52
C GLU A 26 -1.44 -17.39 9.52
N GLY A 27 -0.14 -17.63 9.25
CA GLY A 27 0.31 -18.72 8.40
C GLY A 27 0.31 -18.44 6.90
N TYR A 28 0.22 -17.18 6.50
CA TYR A 28 0.36 -16.78 5.09
C TYR A 28 1.82 -16.79 4.64
N TYR A 29 2.04 -16.98 3.34
CA TYR A 29 3.29 -16.58 2.70
C TYR A 29 3.20 -15.10 2.34
N VAL A 30 4.04 -14.27 2.95
CA VAL A 30 4.01 -12.81 2.82
C VAL A 30 5.08 -12.34 1.85
N ILE A 31 4.66 -11.67 0.78
CA ILE A 31 5.52 -10.96 -0.15
C ILE A 31 5.44 -9.48 0.24
N ALA A 32 6.52 -8.99 0.83
CA ALA A 32 6.66 -7.61 1.28
C ALA A 32 7.33 -6.78 0.18
N MET A 33 6.66 -5.73 -0.31
CA MET A 33 7.18 -4.87 -1.38
C MET A 33 7.27 -3.43 -0.92
N ASP A 34 8.42 -2.81 -1.11
CA ASP A 34 8.66 -1.39 -0.78
C ASP A 34 9.78 -0.82 -1.63
N ASN A 35 9.77 0.47 -1.94
CA ASN A 35 10.86 1.17 -2.62
C ASN A 35 11.75 1.97 -1.65
N LEU A 36 11.43 1.94 -0.35
CA LEU A 36 12.16 2.56 0.76
C LEU A 36 12.28 4.09 0.66
N ILE A 37 11.37 4.75 -0.08
CA ILE A 37 11.41 6.22 -0.21
C ILE A 37 11.08 6.90 1.13
N THR A 38 10.22 6.27 1.95
CA THR A 38 9.86 6.68 3.31
C THR A 38 9.88 5.52 4.29
N GLY A 39 9.90 4.29 3.81
CA GLY A 39 9.99 3.07 4.60
C GLY A 39 11.42 2.78 5.06
N ASP A 40 11.56 1.97 6.12
CA ASP A 40 12.84 1.52 6.66
C ASP A 40 12.86 -0.02 6.79
N LEU A 41 13.89 -0.65 6.23
CA LEU A 41 14.09 -2.10 6.34
C LEU A 41 14.14 -2.61 7.77
N MET A 42 14.58 -1.78 8.73
CA MET A 42 14.59 -2.13 10.15
C MET A 42 13.23 -2.54 10.69
N ASN A 43 12.15 -2.01 10.09
CA ASN A 43 10.78 -2.35 10.49
C ASN A 43 10.40 -3.81 10.19
N ILE A 44 11.07 -4.46 9.24
CA ILE A 44 10.78 -5.83 8.79
C ILE A 44 12.00 -6.77 8.88
N GLU A 45 13.15 -6.30 9.40
CA GLU A 45 14.40 -7.07 9.48
C GLU A 45 14.23 -8.36 10.28
N HIS A 46 13.44 -8.34 11.34
CA HIS A 46 13.14 -9.51 12.17
C HIS A 46 12.41 -10.65 11.42
N LEU A 47 11.79 -10.35 10.28
CA LEU A 47 11.10 -11.34 9.44
C LEU A 47 12.01 -11.96 8.38
N ARG A 48 13.20 -11.40 8.13
CA ARG A 48 14.08 -11.76 7.02
C ARG A 48 14.47 -13.25 6.97
N SER A 49 14.60 -13.90 8.13
CA SER A 49 14.92 -15.33 8.23
C SER A 49 13.69 -16.24 8.22
N ASN A 50 12.48 -15.68 8.17
CA ASN A 50 11.27 -16.48 8.17
C ASN A 50 11.06 -17.13 6.80
N PRO A 51 10.86 -18.47 6.69
CA PRO A 51 10.68 -19.16 5.41
C PRO A 51 9.40 -18.77 4.67
N ASN A 52 8.46 -18.12 5.34
CA ASN A 52 7.19 -17.65 4.78
C ASN A 52 7.21 -16.13 4.46
N PHE A 53 8.40 -15.53 4.42
CA PHE A 53 8.56 -14.10 4.16
C PHE A 53 9.56 -13.86 3.03
N GLU A 54 9.18 -13.00 2.09
CA GLU A 54 10.03 -12.55 0.99
C GLU A 54 9.94 -11.02 0.90
N PHE A 55 11.10 -10.35 0.79
CA PHE A 55 11.13 -8.90 0.54
C PHE A 55 11.56 -8.61 -0.89
N ILE A 56 10.78 -7.77 -1.58
CA ILE A 56 11.05 -7.29 -2.93
C ILE A 56 11.24 -5.77 -2.88
N HIS A 57 12.44 -5.30 -3.15
CA HIS A 57 12.71 -3.87 -3.34
C HIS A 57 12.18 -3.44 -4.71
N HIS A 58 11.02 -2.78 -4.76
CA HIS A 58 10.36 -2.41 -6.00
C HIS A 58 9.49 -1.17 -5.85
N ASP A 59 9.44 -0.35 -6.89
CA ASP A 59 8.56 0.80 -6.99
C ASP A 59 7.25 0.40 -7.70
N VAL A 60 6.14 0.43 -6.98
CA VAL A 60 4.82 0.04 -7.49
C VAL A 60 4.33 0.90 -8.67
N THR A 61 4.95 2.06 -8.92
CA THR A 61 4.67 2.86 -10.12
C THR A 61 5.23 2.24 -11.42
N LYS A 62 6.02 1.18 -11.27
CA LYS A 62 6.54 0.34 -12.36
C LYS A 62 5.70 -0.92 -12.49
N TYR A 63 5.84 -1.62 -13.63
CA TYR A 63 5.18 -2.90 -13.83
C TYR A 63 5.55 -3.88 -12.71
N ILE A 64 4.54 -4.52 -12.13
CA ILE A 64 4.71 -5.49 -11.04
C ILE A 64 4.51 -6.89 -11.61
N ASP A 65 5.51 -7.74 -11.44
CA ASP A 65 5.41 -9.16 -11.74
C ASP A 65 5.72 -9.97 -10.48
N ILE A 66 4.86 -10.95 -10.17
CA ILE A 66 5.00 -11.85 -9.02
C ILE A 66 4.85 -13.28 -9.51
N ASP A 67 5.85 -14.10 -9.26
CA ASP A 67 5.83 -15.50 -9.63
C ASP A 67 4.79 -16.29 -8.82
N GLY A 68 4.15 -17.25 -9.51
CA GLY A 68 3.18 -18.17 -8.92
C GLY A 68 1.81 -17.54 -8.65
N SER A 69 1.03 -18.21 -7.81
CA SER A 69 -0.31 -17.76 -7.40
C SER A 69 -0.23 -16.61 -6.41
N LEU A 70 -1.27 -15.79 -6.38
CA LEU A 70 -1.45 -14.72 -5.40
C LEU A 70 -2.93 -14.68 -5.01
N ASP A 71 -3.22 -14.74 -3.70
CA ASP A 71 -4.60 -14.75 -3.21
C ASP A 71 -5.08 -13.34 -2.83
N TYR A 72 -4.17 -12.52 -2.28
CA TYR A 72 -4.50 -11.20 -1.76
C TYR A 72 -3.42 -10.17 -2.07
N ILE A 73 -3.85 -8.93 -2.24
CA ILE A 73 -3.00 -7.75 -2.33
C ILE A 73 -3.48 -6.72 -1.31
N LEU A 74 -2.60 -6.25 -0.44
CA LEU A 74 -2.83 -5.10 0.42
C LEU A 74 -1.98 -3.94 -0.09
N HIS A 75 -2.61 -2.97 -0.74
CA HIS A 75 -1.91 -1.83 -1.31
C HIS A 75 -1.89 -0.67 -0.31
N PHE A 76 -0.76 -0.54 0.39
CA PHE A 76 -0.48 0.48 1.41
C PHE A 76 0.70 1.39 1.01
N ALA A 77 1.29 1.20 -0.17
CA ALA A 77 2.40 2.02 -0.64
C ALA A 77 1.91 3.44 -0.95
N SER A 78 2.21 4.36 -0.04
CA SER A 78 2.06 5.80 -0.26
C SER A 78 2.86 6.57 0.79
N PRO A 79 3.49 7.71 0.47
CA PRO A 79 3.99 8.65 1.46
C PRO A 79 2.80 9.29 2.20
N ALA A 80 2.44 8.76 3.36
CA ALA A 80 1.22 9.15 4.08
C ALA A 80 1.39 10.34 5.03
N SER A 81 2.64 10.69 5.35
CA SER A 81 2.95 11.84 6.21
C SER A 81 2.89 13.15 5.42
N PRO A 82 2.16 14.19 5.90
CA PRO A 82 2.17 15.52 5.27
C PRO A 82 3.58 16.11 5.10
N ILE A 83 4.49 15.83 6.04
CA ILE A 83 5.88 16.28 5.96
C ILE A 83 6.57 15.66 4.74
N ASP A 84 6.26 14.41 4.42
CA ASP A 84 6.90 13.68 3.33
C ASP A 84 6.22 13.98 2.00
N TYR A 85 4.91 13.83 1.87
CA TYR A 85 4.26 14.01 0.58
C TYR A 85 4.30 15.46 0.07
N LEU A 86 4.43 16.47 0.94
CA LEU A 86 4.65 17.85 0.53
C LEU A 86 6.07 18.10 -0.03
N LYS A 87 7.06 17.27 0.37
CA LYS A 87 8.42 17.33 -0.20
C LYS A 87 8.54 16.58 -1.52
N ILE A 88 7.75 15.51 -1.70
CA ILE A 88 7.78 14.63 -2.88
C ILE A 88 6.41 14.50 -3.55
N PRO A 89 5.76 15.63 -3.93
CA PRO A 89 4.37 15.62 -4.39
C PRO A 89 4.17 14.82 -5.68
N ILE A 90 5.13 14.86 -6.61
CA ILE A 90 5.05 14.13 -7.88
C ILE A 90 5.09 12.62 -7.63
N GLN A 91 5.95 12.14 -6.74
CA GLN A 91 6.04 10.72 -6.38
C GLN A 91 4.77 10.26 -5.69
N THR A 92 4.20 11.09 -4.82
CA THR A 92 2.94 10.81 -4.13
C THR A 92 1.79 10.68 -5.11
N LEU A 93 1.63 11.62 -6.04
CA LEU A 93 0.61 11.55 -7.09
C LEU A 93 0.80 10.30 -7.98
N LYS A 94 2.04 9.99 -8.35
CA LYS A 94 2.34 8.80 -9.17
C LYS A 94 1.97 7.50 -8.46
N VAL A 95 2.29 7.35 -7.18
CA VAL A 95 1.96 6.12 -6.45
C VAL A 95 0.45 5.97 -6.29
N GLY A 96 -0.27 7.05 -5.99
CA GLY A 96 -1.73 7.04 -5.91
C GLY A 96 -2.39 6.62 -7.22
N ALA A 97 -1.92 7.13 -8.36
CA ALA A 97 -2.49 6.82 -9.68
C ALA A 97 -1.88 5.54 -10.28
N LEU A 98 -0.58 5.55 -10.63
CA LEU A 98 0.07 4.44 -11.34
C LEU A 98 0.29 3.23 -10.44
N GLY A 99 0.63 3.44 -9.15
CA GLY A 99 0.79 2.35 -8.19
C GLY A 99 -0.50 1.57 -8.01
N THR A 100 -1.59 2.27 -7.79
CA THR A 100 -2.93 1.65 -7.68
C THR A 100 -3.32 0.95 -8.98
N HIS A 101 -3.11 1.58 -10.15
CA HIS A 101 -3.37 0.97 -11.46
C HIS A 101 -2.60 -0.35 -11.64
N ASN A 102 -1.31 -0.38 -11.31
CA ASN A 102 -0.48 -1.59 -11.45
C ASN A 102 -0.92 -2.69 -10.49
N CYS A 103 -1.25 -2.35 -9.24
CA CYS A 103 -1.77 -3.31 -8.25
C CYS A 103 -3.13 -3.90 -8.69
N LEU A 104 -4.03 -3.09 -9.25
CA LEU A 104 -5.30 -3.56 -9.82
C LEU A 104 -5.07 -4.47 -11.02
N GLY A 105 -4.12 -4.12 -11.90
CA GLY A 105 -3.72 -4.95 -13.04
C GLY A 105 -3.19 -6.31 -12.59
N LEU A 106 -2.30 -6.33 -11.59
CA LEU A 106 -1.79 -7.57 -10.98
C LEU A 106 -2.92 -8.38 -10.35
N ALA A 107 -3.80 -7.75 -9.58
CA ALA A 107 -4.94 -8.43 -8.97
C ALA A 107 -5.81 -9.12 -10.00
N LYS A 108 -6.13 -8.43 -11.11
CA LYS A 108 -6.89 -9.00 -12.23
C LYS A 108 -6.16 -10.17 -12.88
N ALA A 109 -4.86 -10.04 -13.15
CA ALA A 109 -4.05 -11.07 -13.80
C ALA A 109 -3.93 -12.34 -12.95
N LYS A 110 -3.83 -12.21 -11.63
CA LYS A 110 -3.70 -13.33 -10.68
C LYS A 110 -5.03 -13.85 -10.13
N GLY A 111 -6.16 -13.18 -10.39
CA GLY A 111 -7.44 -13.50 -9.76
C GLY A 111 -7.44 -13.21 -8.25
N ALA A 112 -6.55 -12.34 -7.79
CA ALA A 112 -6.37 -12.00 -6.38
C ALA A 112 -7.41 -10.97 -5.91
N ARG A 113 -7.79 -11.04 -4.64
CA ARG A 113 -8.56 -9.98 -3.99
C ARG A 113 -7.62 -8.84 -3.59
N ILE A 114 -8.05 -7.61 -3.79
CA ILE A 114 -7.25 -6.43 -3.43
C ILE A 114 -7.99 -5.55 -2.42
N LEU A 115 -7.22 -5.03 -1.46
CA LEU A 115 -7.59 -3.92 -0.59
C LEU A 115 -6.66 -2.76 -0.88
N VAL A 116 -7.22 -1.58 -1.11
CA VAL A 116 -6.47 -0.33 -1.30
C VAL A 116 -6.70 0.55 -0.08
N ALA A 117 -5.62 0.96 0.59
CA ALA A 117 -5.70 1.95 1.65
C ALA A 117 -6.00 3.31 1.04
N SER A 118 -7.19 3.84 1.31
CA SER A 118 -7.62 5.18 0.92
C SER A 118 -7.22 6.20 1.99
N THR A 119 -7.72 7.40 1.90
CA THR A 119 -7.36 8.53 2.76
C THR A 119 -8.59 9.34 3.16
N SER A 120 -8.55 9.98 4.34
CA SER A 120 -9.55 10.96 4.75
C SER A 120 -9.54 12.24 3.89
N GLU A 121 -8.47 12.47 3.13
CA GLU A 121 -8.36 13.61 2.20
C GLU A 121 -9.44 13.58 1.10
N VAL A 122 -10.08 12.43 0.86
CA VAL A 122 -11.24 12.32 -0.05
C VAL A 122 -12.42 13.17 0.40
N TYR A 123 -12.49 13.50 1.69
CA TYR A 123 -13.52 14.38 2.25
C TYR A 123 -13.10 15.86 2.33
N GLY A 124 -11.80 16.14 2.18
CA GLY A 124 -11.25 17.49 2.22
C GLY A 124 -11.41 18.17 3.57
N ASP A 125 -12.02 19.37 3.59
CA ASP A 125 -12.43 20.10 4.79
C ASP A 125 -13.92 19.84 5.05
N PRO A 126 -14.28 18.77 5.77
CA PRO A 126 -15.66 18.28 5.80
C PRO A 126 -16.54 19.18 6.65
N LEU A 127 -17.76 19.42 6.14
CA LEU A 127 -18.81 20.18 6.82
C LEU A 127 -19.72 19.28 7.67
N VAL A 128 -19.55 17.95 7.57
CA VAL A 128 -20.36 16.93 8.26
C VAL A 128 -19.44 16.04 9.10
N HIS A 129 -19.80 15.85 10.37
CA HIS A 129 -19.09 15.01 11.33
C HIS A 129 -20.07 14.13 12.13
N PRO A 130 -19.82 12.82 12.26
CA PRO A 130 -18.84 12.01 11.49
C PRO A 130 -19.23 11.95 10.00
N GLN A 131 -18.23 11.79 9.12
CA GLN A 131 -18.48 11.61 7.69
C GLN A 131 -19.08 10.22 7.44
N THR A 132 -20.15 10.19 6.65
CA THR A 132 -20.73 8.94 6.13
C THR A 132 -20.19 8.64 4.74
N GLU A 133 -20.36 7.41 4.25
CA GLU A 133 -19.89 7.01 2.92
C GLU A 133 -20.63 7.75 1.79
N GLU A 134 -21.82 8.27 2.05
CA GLU A 134 -22.62 9.07 1.09
C GLU A 134 -22.18 10.54 1.05
N TYR A 135 -21.32 11.00 1.98
CA TYR A 135 -20.84 12.37 1.97
C TYR A 135 -19.85 12.60 0.84
N TRP A 136 -20.19 13.55 -0.04
CA TRP A 136 -19.40 13.84 -1.25
C TRP A 136 -18.07 14.55 -0.98
N GLY A 137 -17.91 15.13 0.19
CA GLY A 137 -16.70 15.85 0.57
C GLY A 137 -16.71 17.33 0.17
N ASN A 138 -15.67 18.03 0.62
CA ASN A 138 -15.39 19.43 0.34
C ASN A 138 -13.88 19.58 0.04
N VAL A 139 -13.46 19.03 -1.12
CA VAL A 139 -12.06 18.92 -1.51
C VAL A 139 -11.61 20.17 -2.26
N ASN A 140 -10.43 20.70 -1.90
CA ASN A 140 -9.72 21.68 -2.72
C ASN A 140 -8.80 20.94 -3.73
N PRO A 141 -9.22 20.79 -5.01
CA PRO A 141 -8.45 19.99 -5.98
C PRO A 141 -7.15 20.66 -6.45
N VAL A 142 -6.98 21.96 -6.18
CA VAL A 142 -5.76 22.72 -6.51
C VAL A 142 -4.87 22.96 -5.29
N GLY A 143 -5.26 22.46 -4.13
CA GLY A 143 -4.47 22.58 -2.92
C GLY A 143 -3.26 21.64 -2.91
N PRO A 144 -2.18 21.98 -2.15
CA PRO A 144 -0.95 21.18 -2.12
C PRO A 144 -1.16 19.77 -1.55
N ARG A 145 -2.20 19.55 -0.75
CA ARG A 145 -2.58 18.24 -0.18
C ARG A 145 -3.35 17.35 -1.17
N GLY A 146 -3.84 17.91 -2.26
CA GLY A 146 -4.58 17.16 -3.28
C GLY A 146 -3.74 16.10 -4.03
N VAL A 147 -2.45 15.98 -3.75
CA VAL A 147 -1.56 14.94 -4.30
C VAL A 147 -1.69 13.60 -3.57
N TYR A 148 -2.16 13.59 -2.36
CA TYR A 148 -2.39 12.42 -1.49
C TYR A 148 -3.87 12.03 -1.50
#